data_6269702737543ebe1d20e5f4cc2d3efc
#
_entry.id   6269702737543ebe1d20e5f4cc2d3efc
#
_cell.length_a   1.000
_cell.length_b   1.000
_cell.length_c   1.000
_cell.angle_alpha   90.00
_cell.angle_beta   90.00
_cell.angle_gamma   90.00
#
_symmetry.space_group_name_H-M   'P 1'
#
loop_
_entity.id
_entity.type
_entity.pdbx_description
1 polymer ?
#
loop_
_entity_poly.entity_id
_entity_poly.type
_entity_poly.pdbx_seq_one_letter_code
_entity_poly.pdbx_strand_id
1 'polypeptide(L)'
;MTVTPAVEEEEEEAVAPKKGLSFKYPFEETEMAIILGVIAAIVVIFTGLPAVIKGIGLVCAILWGNDSVRKTSKYGLGTGVPSIGVLGTGYGFIGALMGLAVIEYGAIPRLGIYPAALIGAIVMGVIGLVSGYFGNDEKYIAMKIPHLIRAMGELGIAGTLAVLLQFSIITGTLEFGEVVTWVFETGVAAFIFIFTAMGMFHPYNACLGPDEQRERTRMVSIEISGLICIILGAAMFVLGRGLGAWDGISLIIFGLIVWAYFYVKFIRACMNECYATVGTGMITTLD
;
A
#
# COMPACT_ATOMS: atom_id res chain seq x y z
N MET A 1 -31.16 -16.29 60.74
CA MET A 1 -29.92 -15.54 60.54
C MET A 1 -29.02 -16.38 59.63
N THR A 2 -29.05 -16.12 58.40
CA THR A 2 -28.20 -16.79 57.36
C THR A 2 -27.01 -15.89 57.08
N VAL A 3 -25.83 -16.35 57.48
CA VAL A 3 -24.55 -15.66 57.23
C VAL A 3 -24.12 -16.00 55.81
N THR A 4 -24.12 -15.00 54.96
CA THR A 4 -23.53 -15.10 53.62
C THR A 4 -22.02 -14.98 53.75
N PRO A 5 -21.25 -15.92 53.19
CA PRO A 5 -19.79 -15.78 53.22
C PRO A 5 -19.36 -14.65 52.29
N ALA A 6 -18.46 -13.80 52.80
CA ALA A 6 -17.78 -12.79 52.00
C ALA A 6 -16.91 -13.48 50.95
N VAL A 7 -17.17 -13.20 49.69
CA VAL A 7 -16.27 -13.55 48.57
C VAL A 7 -15.12 -12.54 48.65
N GLU A 8 -13.93 -13.00 49.02
CA GLU A 8 -12.71 -12.26 48.84
C GLU A 8 -12.48 -12.10 47.33
N GLU A 9 -12.68 -10.89 46.81
CA GLU A 9 -12.21 -10.51 45.51
C GLU A 9 -10.68 -10.51 45.51
N GLU A 10 -10.07 -11.59 45.04
CA GLU A 10 -8.67 -11.55 44.64
C GLU A 10 -8.56 -10.54 43.49
N GLU A 11 -7.96 -9.39 43.74
CA GLU A 11 -7.51 -8.46 42.74
C GLU A 11 -6.52 -9.20 41.82
N GLU A 12 -6.99 -9.71 40.71
CA GLU A 12 -6.16 -10.28 39.64
C GLU A 12 -5.31 -9.12 39.08
N GLU A 13 -4.04 -9.13 39.47
CA GLU A 13 -3.05 -8.18 38.96
C GLU A 13 -3.04 -8.25 37.42
N ALA A 14 -3.65 -7.28 36.79
CA ALA A 14 -3.74 -7.19 35.33
C ALA A 14 -2.32 -7.21 34.75
N VAL A 15 -1.94 -8.34 34.18
CA VAL A 15 -0.64 -8.53 33.53
C VAL A 15 -0.51 -7.47 32.43
N ALA A 16 0.33 -6.48 32.71
CA ALA A 16 0.59 -5.40 31.78
C ALA A 16 0.99 -5.99 30.41
N PRO A 17 0.35 -5.57 29.31
CA PRO A 17 0.62 -6.14 28.00
C PRO A 17 2.10 -6.00 27.69
N LYS A 18 2.78 -7.13 27.44
CA LYS A 18 4.18 -7.13 26.99
C LYS A 18 4.27 -6.24 25.78
N LYS A 19 5.08 -5.17 25.85
CA LYS A 19 5.35 -4.26 24.73
C LYS A 19 5.76 -5.10 23.52
N GLY A 20 4.82 -5.33 22.60
CA GLY A 20 5.10 -5.94 21.32
C GLY A 20 6.16 -5.11 20.58
N LEU A 21 6.94 -5.76 19.73
CA LEU A 21 7.90 -5.10 18.84
C LEU A 21 7.13 -4.11 17.96
N SER A 22 7.01 -2.85 18.40
CA SER A 22 6.34 -1.81 17.63
C SER A 22 7.30 -1.31 16.56
N PHE A 23 6.82 -1.29 15.32
CA PHE A 23 7.51 -0.62 14.23
C PHE A 23 7.18 0.87 14.31
N LYS A 24 7.97 1.60 15.11
CA LYS A 24 7.81 3.06 15.24
C LYS A 24 8.47 3.74 14.05
N TYR A 25 7.70 4.49 13.30
CA TYR A 25 8.24 5.42 12.32
C TYR A 25 8.85 6.62 13.06
N PRO A 26 10.05 7.06 12.67
CA PRO A 26 10.71 8.20 13.33
C PRO A 26 10.08 9.57 12.97
N PHE A 27 9.13 9.61 12.03
CA PHE A 27 8.56 10.82 11.49
C PHE A 27 7.04 10.90 11.71
N GLU A 28 6.52 12.12 11.74
CA GLU A 28 5.08 12.36 11.74
C GLU A 28 4.44 11.91 10.41
N GLU A 29 3.10 11.72 10.42
CA GLU A 29 2.37 11.19 9.25
C GLU A 29 2.57 11.99 7.97
N THR A 30 2.61 13.31 8.09
CA THR A 30 2.78 14.20 6.93
C THR A 30 4.19 14.11 6.35
N GLU A 31 5.19 14.11 7.21
CA GLU A 31 6.59 13.99 6.81
C GLU A 31 6.86 12.63 6.14
N MET A 32 6.31 11.56 6.70
CA MET A 32 6.41 10.22 6.12
C MET A 32 5.80 10.17 4.72
N ALA A 33 4.61 10.70 4.52
CA ALA A 33 3.95 10.72 3.22
C ALA A 33 4.79 11.47 2.16
N ILE A 34 5.38 12.61 2.55
CA ILE A 34 6.27 13.38 1.67
C ILE A 34 7.49 12.54 1.29
N ILE A 35 8.17 11.95 2.27
CA ILE A 35 9.37 11.14 2.04
C ILE A 35 9.06 9.95 1.12
N LEU A 36 8.01 9.19 1.42
CA LEU A 36 7.61 8.03 0.61
C LEU A 36 7.26 8.45 -0.82
N GLY A 37 6.52 9.54 -0.98
CA GLY A 37 6.15 10.08 -2.28
C GLY A 37 7.37 10.55 -3.09
N VAL A 38 8.29 11.27 -2.46
CA VAL A 38 9.52 11.74 -3.12
C VAL A 38 10.39 10.56 -3.57
N ILE A 39 10.60 9.55 -2.71
CA ILE A 39 11.38 8.36 -3.07
C ILE A 39 10.73 7.67 -4.28
N ALA A 40 9.42 7.40 -4.21
CA ALA A 40 8.72 6.73 -5.31
C ALA A 40 8.78 7.54 -6.62
N ALA A 41 8.60 8.87 -6.56
CA ALA A 41 8.67 9.74 -7.73
C ALA A 41 10.06 9.77 -8.36
N ILE A 42 11.12 9.86 -7.54
CA ILE A 42 12.51 9.81 -8.04
C ILE A 42 12.76 8.47 -8.75
N VAL A 43 12.34 7.37 -8.17
CA VAL A 43 12.54 6.04 -8.78
C VAL A 43 11.75 5.88 -10.08
N VAL A 44 10.54 6.46 -10.19
CA VAL A 44 9.77 6.48 -11.45
C VAL A 44 10.51 7.24 -12.55
N ILE A 45 11.15 8.35 -12.22
CA ILE A 45 11.88 9.16 -13.20
C ILE A 45 13.05 8.35 -13.82
N PHE A 46 13.73 7.53 -13.02
CA PHE A 46 14.92 6.80 -13.44
C PHE A 46 14.60 5.33 -13.74
N THR A 47 14.14 5.01 -14.94
CA THR A 47 13.77 3.63 -15.31
C THR A 47 14.96 2.69 -15.50
N GLY A 48 16.16 3.19 -15.74
CA GLY A 48 17.40 2.41 -15.84
C GLY A 48 17.93 1.86 -14.50
N LEU A 49 17.21 2.05 -13.39
CA LEU A 49 17.61 1.53 -12.10
C LEU A 49 17.38 0.01 -11.99
N PRO A 50 18.19 -0.71 -11.20
CA PRO A 50 17.96 -2.11 -10.87
C PRO A 50 16.56 -2.35 -10.29
N ALA A 51 15.99 -3.53 -10.57
CA ALA A 51 14.61 -3.88 -10.14
C ALA A 51 14.42 -3.79 -8.61
N VAL A 52 15.44 -4.09 -7.82
CA VAL A 52 15.38 -3.94 -6.36
C VAL A 52 15.11 -2.48 -5.94
N ILE A 53 15.76 -1.51 -6.58
CA ILE A 53 15.53 -0.08 -6.27
C ILE A 53 14.11 0.33 -6.67
N LYS A 54 13.64 -0.16 -7.82
CA LYS A 54 12.24 0.03 -8.23
C LYS A 54 11.27 -0.64 -7.25
N GLY A 55 11.63 -1.82 -6.73
CA GLY A 55 10.89 -2.52 -5.68
C GLY A 55 10.79 -1.70 -4.39
N ILE A 56 11.87 -1.05 -3.96
CA ILE A 56 11.84 -0.12 -2.81
C ILE A 56 10.89 1.05 -3.08
N GLY A 57 10.97 1.66 -4.26
CA GLY A 57 10.04 2.72 -4.67
C GLY A 57 8.58 2.24 -4.64
N LEU A 58 8.33 1.01 -5.10
CA LEU A 58 7.00 0.39 -5.09
C LEU A 58 6.47 0.20 -3.66
N VAL A 59 7.29 -0.32 -2.74
CA VAL A 59 6.94 -0.40 -1.31
C VAL A 59 6.56 0.97 -0.76
N CYS A 60 7.34 2.01 -1.09
CA CYS A 60 7.05 3.38 -0.66
C CYS A 60 5.71 3.90 -1.22
N ALA A 61 5.42 3.68 -2.50
CA ALA A 61 4.18 4.12 -3.13
C ALA A 61 2.95 3.41 -2.54
N ILE A 62 3.02 2.08 -2.39
CA ILE A 62 1.93 1.29 -1.81
C ILE A 62 1.69 1.67 -0.35
N LEU A 63 2.75 1.84 0.44
CA LEU A 63 2.65 2.23 1.83
C LEU A 63 2.03 3.63 2.00
N TRP A 64 2.38 4.57 1.10
CA TRP A 64 1.74 5.88 1.08
C TRP A 64 0.24 5.79 0.75
N GLY A 65 -0.11 5.00 -0.27
CA GLY A 65 -1.51 4.73 -0.60
C GLY A 65 -2.28 4.09 0.56
N ASN A 66 -1.66 3.14 1.25
CA ASN A 66 -2.21 2.53 2.45
C ASN A 66 -2.47 3.56 3.56
N ASP A 67 -1.50 4.42 3.88
CA ASP A 67 -1.69 5.48 4.88
C ASP A 67 -2.80 6.48 4.48
N SER A 68 -2.96 6.73 3.17
CA SER A 68 -4.03 7.61 2.66
C SER A 68 -5.41 6.97 2.84
N VAL A 69 -5.54 5.67 2.55
CA VAL A 69 -6.78 4.91 2.82
C VAL A 69 -7.09 4.91 4.32
N ARG A 70 -6.08 4.74 5.17
CA ARG A 70 -6.24 4.75 6.63
C ARG A 70 -6.86 6.06 7.17
N LYS A 71 -6.51 7.19 6.59
CA LYS A 71 -7.07 8.49 7.02
C LYS A 71 -8.60 8.55 6.91
N THR A 72 -9.18 7.76 6.01
CA THR A 72 -10.61 7.70 5.77
C THR A 72 -11.27 6.51 6.46
N SER A 73 -10.57 5.39 6.60
CA SER A 73 -11.13 4.12 7.10
C SER A 73 -11.67 4.20 8.52
N LYS A 74 -11.03 4.94 9.41
CA LYS A 74 -11.45 5.11 10.80
C LYS A 74 -12.79 5.85 10.98
N TYR A 75 -13.33 6.45 9.92
CA TYR A 75 -14.61 7.16 9.95
C TYR A 75 -15.72 6.43 9.20
N GLY A 76 -15.43 5.36 8.49
CA GLY A 76 -16.39 4.64 7.67
C GLY A 76 -16.02 3.17 7.49
N LEU A 77 -15.73 2.50 8.61
CA LEU A 77 -15.42 1.06 8.59
C LEU A 77 -16.58 0.27 7.97
N GLY A 78 -16.24 -0.52 6.99
CA GLY A 78 -17.08 -1.56 6.41
C GLY A 78 -17.69 -1.27 5.06
N THR A 79 -17.96 -0.01 4.67
CA THR A 79 -18.67 0.26 3.40
C THR A 79 -17.85 1.02 2.36
N GLY A 80 -16.87 1.83 2.76
CA GLY A 80 -16.13 2.71 1.85
C GLY A 80 -14.69 2.28 1.55
N VAL A 81 -14.02 1.57 2.45
CA VAL A 81 -12.59 1.25 2.33
C VAL A 81 -12.24 0.43 1.09
N PRO A 82 -12.93 -0.67 0.76
CA PRO A 82 -12.66 -1.41 -0.48
C PRO A 82 -12.88 -0.56 -1.72
N SER A 83 -13.94 0.24 -1.75
CA SER A 83 -14.24 1.13 -2.87
C SER A 83 -13.16 2.19 -3.06
N ILE A 84 -12.66 2.79 -1.98
CA ILE A 84 -11.59 3.78 -2.03
C ILE A 84 -10.29 3.16 -2.55
N GLY A 85 -9.94 1.94 -2.11
CA GLY A 85 -8.76 1.23 -2.59
C GLY A 85 -8.83 0.88 -4.07
N VAL A 86 -9.99 0.41 -4.55
CA VAL A 86 -10.23 0.12 -5.97
C VAL A 86 -10.18 1.40 -6.80
N LEU A 87 -10.79 2.50 -6.33
CA LEU A 87 -10.72 3.81 -6.97
C LEU A 87 -9.27 4.30 -7.09
N GLY A 88 -8.49 4.19 -6.02
CA GLY A 88 -7.08 4.58 -6.01
C GLY A 88 -6.25 3.79 -7.02
N THR A 89 -6.51 2.49 -7.16
CA THR A 89 -5.86 1.66 -8.17
C THR A 89 -6.33 2.02 -9.58
N GLY A 90 -7.62 2.28 -9.77
CA GLY A 90 -8.17 2.78 -11.03
C GLY A 90 -7.55 4.12 -11.44
N TYR A 91 -7.43 5.06 -10.50
CA TYR A 91 -6.69 6.30 -10.70
C TYR A 91 -5.23 6.03 -11.07
N GLY A 92 -4.61 5.04 -10.42
CA GLY A 92 -3.26 4.60 -10.71
C GLY A 92 -3.07 4.21 -12.18
N PHE A 93 -3.95 3.38 -12.71
CA PHE A 93 -3.90 2.97 -14.12
C PHE A 93 -4.14 4.13 -15.08
N ILE A 94 -5.17 4.95 -14.84
CA ILE A 94 -5.46 6.12 -15.66
C ILE A 94 -4.27 7.08 -15.67
N GLY A 95 -3.73 7.40 -14.50
CA GLY A 95 -2.58 8.29 -14.36
C GLY A 95 -1.33 7.73 -15.02
N ALA A 96 -1.07 6.42 -14.88
CA ALA A 96 0.05 5.78 -15.54
C ALA A 96 -0.07 5.84 -17.06
N LEU A 97 -1.25 5.53 -17.62
CA LEU A 97 -1.49 5.63 -19.06
C LEU A 97 -1.36 7.08 -19.57
N MET A 98 -1.85 8.07 -18.82
CA MET A 98 -1.64 9.48 -19.14
C MET A 98 -0.17 9.86 -19.14
N GLY A 99 0.59 9.43 -18.13
CA GLY A 99 2.03 9.64 -18.06
C GLY A 99 2.78 9.02 -19.25
N LEU A 100 2.42 7.79 -19.62
CA LEU A 100 2.97 7.11 -20.80
C LEU A 100 2.61 7.84 -22.10
N ALA A 101 1.37 8.32 -22.25
CA ALA A 101 0.97 9.09 -23.41
C ALA A 101 1.77 10.40 -23.54
N VAL A 102 2.02 11.09 -22.44
CA VAL A 102 2.86 12.29 -22.46
C VAL A 102 4.31 11.97 -22.85
N ILE A 103 4.85 10.83 -22.42
CA ILE A 103 6.19 10.37 -22.84
C ILE A 103 6.20 10.05 -24.35
N GLU A 104 5.19 9.36 -24.84
CA GLU A 104 5.12 8.90 -26.24
C GLU A 104 4.94 10.06 -27.22
N TYR A 105 4.04 11.00 -26.91
CA TYR A 105 3.70 12.12 -27.77
C TYR A 105 4.46 13.42 -27.43
N GLY A 106 5.18 13.44 -26.30
CA GLY A 106 5.99 14.57 -25.89
C GLY A 106 7.38 14.54 -26.52
N ALA A 107 8.01 15.72 -26.62
CA ALA A 107 9.37 15.88 -27.17
C ALA A 107 10.47 15.52 -26.16
N ILE A 108 10.25 14.58 -25.23
CA ILE A 108 11.21 14.21 -24.19
C ILE A 108 12.15 13.15 -24.73
N PRO A 109 13.48 13.36 -24.66
CA PRO A 109 14.46 12.36 -25.10
C PRO A 109 14.28 11.06 -24.32
N ARG A 110 14.25 9.92 -25.00
CA ARG A 110 14.17 8.57 -24.41
C ARG A 110 15.55 8.14 -23.86
N LEU A 111 15.99 8.80 -22.78
CA LEU A 111 17.34 8.59 -22.21
C LEU A 111 17.32 7.85 -20.86
N GLY A 112 16.27 7.05 -20.57
CA GLY A 112 16.13 6.38 -19.26
C GLY A 112 15.68 7.32 -18.14
N ILE A 113 15.31 8.55 -18.46
CA ILE A 113 14.78 9.55 -17.53
C ILE A 113 13.42 10.00 -18.03
N TYR A 114 12.38 9.77 -17.23
CA TYR A 114 10.99 9.98 -17.63
C TYR A 114 10.21 10.90 -16.68
N PRO A 115 10.62 12.17 -16.49
CA PRO A 115 9.92 13.09 -15.59
C PRO A 115 8.47 13.36 -16.03
N ALA A 116 8.18 13.26 -17.32
CA ALA A 116 6.83 13.45 -17.86
C ALA A 116 5.82 12.42 -17.34
N ALA A 117 6.26 11.23 -16.93
CA ALA A 117 5.38 10.25 -16.31
C ALA A 117 4.69 10.80 -15.04
N LEU A 118 5.34 11.72 -14.31
CA LEU A 118 4.78 12.34 -13.12
C LEU A 118 3.59 13.26 -13.43
N ILE A 119 3.41 13.71 -14.67
CA ILE A 119 2.24 14.51 -15.07
C ILE A 119 0.96 13.72 -14.80
N GLY A 120 0.97 12.42 -15.11
CA GLY A 120 -0.16 11.55 -14.80
C GLY A 120 -0.47 11.49 -13.30
N ALA A 121 0.56 11.40 -12.47
CA ALA A 121 0.41 11.40 -11.00
C ALA A 121 -0.17 12.73 -10.50
N ILE A 122 0.31 13.86 -11.01
CA ILE A 122 -0.19 15.19 -10.64
C ILE A 122 -1.66 15.33 -11.05
N VAL A 123 -2.01 14.97 -12.28
CA VAL A 123 -3.40 15.06 -12.77
C VAL A 123 -4.33 14.19 -11.93
N MET A 124 -3.92 12.96 -11.63
CA MET A 124 -4.74 12.06 -10.80
C MET A 124 -4.81 12.52 -9.35
N GLY A 125 -3.77 13.19 -8.84
CA GLY A 125 -3.83 13.88 -7.56
C GLY A 125 -4.91 14.96 -7.54
N VAL A 126 -4.97 15.81 -8.57
CA VAL A 126 -6.01 16.85 -8.70
C VAL A 126 -7.40 16.23 -8.83
N ILE A 127 -7.57 15.20 -9.67
CA ILE A 127 -8.85 14.49 -9.82
C ILE A 127 -9.27 13.86 -8.48
N GLY A 128 -8.34 13.28 -7.74
CA GLY A 128 -8.58 12.76 -6.40
C GLY A 128 -9.06 13.84 -5.42
N LEU A 129 -8.41 15.01 -5.39
CA LEU A 129 -8.85 16.15 -4.57
C LEU A 129 -10.29 16.57 -4.92
N VAL A 130 -10.59 16.69 -6.21
CA VAL A 130 -11.93 17.05 -6.70
C VAL A 130 -12.96 15.99 -6.32
N SER A 131 -12.62 14.71 -6.51
CA SER A 131 -13.51 13.59 -6.11
C SER A 131 -13.77 13.58 -4.61
N GLY A 132 -12.73 13.80 -3.81
CA GLY A 132 -12.86 13.92 -2.36
C GLY A 132 -13.74 15.10 -1.93
N TYR A 133 -13.64 16.23 -2.64
CA TYR A 133 -14.50 17.39 -2.42
C TYR A 133 -15.97 17.04 -2.69
N PHE A 134 -16.30 16.49 -3.86
CA PHE A 134 -17.68 16.09 -4.17
C PHE A 134 -18.21 15.01 -3.22
N GLY A 135 -17.35 14.09 -2.78
CA GLY A 135 -17.74 13.09 -1.79
C GLY A 135 -18.08 13.68 -0.43
N ASN A 136 -17.39 14.73 -0.02
CA ASN A 136 -17.48 15.25 1.35
C ASN A 136 -18.41 16.47 1.51
N ASP A 137 -18.67 17.22 0.46
CA ASP A 137 -19.48 18.43 0.49
C ASP A 137 -20.99 18.08 0.64
N GLU A 138 -21.67 18.80 1.54
CA GLU A 138 -23.10 18.58 1.86
C GLU A 138 -24.03 18.77 0.67
N LYS A 139 -23.65 19.57 -0.31
CA LYS A 139 -24.41 19.83 -1.53
C LYS A 139 -24.47 18.62 -2.46
N TYR A 140 -23.51 17.68 -2.35
CA TYR A 140 -23.40 16.55 -3.26
C TYR A 140 -23.66 15.22 -2.52
N ILE A 141 -22.63 14.57 -2.00
CA ILE A 141 -22.77 13.22 -1.41
C ILE A 141 -22.83 13.27 0.12
N ALA A 142 -22.24 14.30 0.73
CA ALA A 142 -22.30 14.56 2.18
C ALA A 142 -21.76 13.41 3.06
N MET A 143 -20.69 12.75 2.67
CA MET A 143 -20.07 11.67 3.46
C MET A 143 -19.53 12.16 4.81
N LYS A 144 -19.16 13.45 4.92
CA LYS A 144 -18.63 14.10 6.14
C LYS A 144 -17.44 13.36 6.76
N ILE A 145 -16.59 12.80 5.93
CA ILE A 145 -15.39 12.08 6.35
C ILE A 145 -14.22 13.07 6.48
N PRO A 146 -13.66 13.27 7.69
CA PRO A 146 -12.49 14.10 7.86
C PRO A 146 -11.33 13.66 6.97
N HIS A 147 -10.60 14.64 6.43
CA HIS A 147 -9.44 14.41 5.56
C HIS A 147 -9.69 13.70 4.22
N LEU A 148 -10.94 13.39 3.85
CA LEU A 148 -11.28 12.68 2.60
C LEU A 148 -10.66 13.35 1.38
N ILE A 149 -10.77 14.67 1.26
CA ILE A 149 -10.24 15.44 0.12
C ILE A 149 -8.74 15.17 -0.06
N ARG A 150 -7.99 15.33 1.02
CA ARG A 150 -6.54 15.11 1.03
C ARG A 150 -6.19 13.64 0.74
N ALA A 151 -6.86 12.71 1.40
CA ALA A 151 -6.63 11.28 1.24
C ALA A 151 -6.86 10.82 -0.20
N MET A 152 -7.91 11.30 -0.87
CA MET A 152 -8.19 10.99 -2.26
C MET A 152 -7.14 11.55 -3.22
N GLY A 153 -6.64 12.77 -2.96
CA GLY A 153 -5.53 13.35 -3.73
C GLY A 153 -4.24 12.55 -3.59
N GLU A 154 -3.84 12.24 -2.36
CA GLU A 154 -2.66 11.42 -2.07
C GLU A 154 -2.78 10.03 -2.72
N LEU A 155 -3.95 9.41 -2.65
CA LEU A 155 -4.21 8.10 -3.22
C LEU A 155 -4.09 8.10 -4.75
N GLY A 156 -4.55 9.16 -5.41
CA GLY A 156 -4.39 9.33 -6.86
C GLY A 156 -2.92 9.38 -7.28
N ILE A 157 -2.09 10.11 -6.53
CA ILE A 157 -0.65 10.18 -6.78
C ILE A 157 0.01 8.84 -6.48
N ALA A 158 -0.21 8.30 -5.29
CA ALA A 158 0.42 7.06 -4.82
C ALA A 158 0.05 5.87 -5.73
N GLY A 159 -1.22 5.75 -6.12
CA GLY A 159 -1.69 4.73 -7.06
C GLY A 159 -0.98 4.83 -8.42
N THR A 160 -0.85 6.05 -8.96
CA THR A 160 -0.15 6.27 -10.24
C THR A 160 1.32 5.89 -10.15
N LEU A 161 2.02 6.29 -9.08
CA LEU A 161 3.42 5.94 -8.88
C LEU A 161 3.60 4.42 -8.73
N ALA A 162 2.73 3.76 -7.97
CA ALA A 162 2.79 2.31 -7.78
C ALA A 162 2.60 1.55 -9.10
N VAL A 163 1.67 1.97 -9.95
CA VAL A 163 1.43 1.34 -11.26
C VAL A 163 2.59 1.60 -12.22
N LEU A 164 3.09 2.84 -12.30
CA LEU A 164 4.25 3.18 -13.15
C LEU A 164 5.50 2.38 -12.74
N LEU A 165 5.75 2.21 -11.45
CA LEU A 165 6.88 1.41 -10.97
C LEU A 165 6.75 -0.06 -11.39
N GLN A 166 5.56 -0.64 -11.29
CA GLN A 166 5.32 -2.02 -11.73
C GLN A 166 5.48 -2.15 -13.26
N PHE A 167 4.98 -1.18 -14.04
CA PHE A 167 5.25 -1.14 -15.47
C PHE A 167 6.76 -1.10 -15.76
N SER A 168 7.48 -0.17 -15.12
CA SER A 168 8.92 -0.03 -15.28
C SER A 168 9.71 -1.25 -14.80
N ILE A 169 9.24 -2.00 -13.81
CA ILE A 169 9.84 -3.26 -13.38
C ILE A 169 9.75 -4.28 -14.51
N ILE A 170 8.55 -4.51 -15.04
CA ILE A 170 8.32 -5.54 -16.06
C ILE A 170 9.02 -5.20 -17.38
N THR A 171 8.90 -3.96 -17.86
CA THR A 171 9.39 -3.58 -19.18
C THR A 171 10.84 -3.10 -19.19
N GLY A 172 11.38 -2.70 -18.04
CA GLY A 172 12.67 -2.03 -17.94
C GLY A 172 12.64 -0.54 -18.36
N THR A 173 11.56 -0.10 -19.03
CA THR A 173 11.38 1.27 -19.54
C THR A 173 9.94 1.74 -19.26
N LEU A 174 9.61 2.98 -19.62
CA LEU A 174 8.25 3.49 -19.63
C LEU A 174 7.82 3.86 -21.06
N GLU A 175 8.24 3.06 -22.06
CA GLU A 175 7.78 3.22 -23.43
C GLU A 175 6.40 2.58 -23.61
N PHE A 176 5.48 3.32 -24.24
CA PHE A 176 4.09 2.89 -24.39
C PHE A 176 3.94 1.52 -25.06
N GLY A 177 4.66 1.30 -26.17
CA GLY A 177 4.62 0.02 -26.91
C GLY A 177 5.10 -1.16 -26.07
N GLU A 178 6.18 -0.99 -25.30
CA GLU A 178 6.70 -2.02 -24.38
C GLU A 178 5.69 -2.35 -23.28
N VAL A 179 5.04 -1.33 -22.71
CA VAL A 179 4.00 -1.54 -21.68
C VAL A 179 2.79 -2.26 -22.26
N VAL A 180 2.33 -1.89 -23.46
CA VAL A 180 1.21 -2.59 -24.12
C VAL A 180 1.55 -4.06 -24.28
N THR A 181 2.69 -4.37 -24.89
CA THR A 181 3.09 -5.75 -25.19
C THR A 181 3.32 -6.60 -23.94
N TRP A 182 4.07 -6.10 -22.96
CA TRP A 182 4.53 -6.92 -21.83
C TRP A 182 3.65 -6.84 -20.59
N VAL A 183 2.75 -5.87 -20.52
CA VAL A 183 1.84 -5.74 -19.37
C VAL A 183 0.40 -6.08 -19.76
N PHE A 184 -0.10 -5.48 -20.85
CA PHE A 184 -1.50 -5.66 -21.21
C PHE A 184 -1.75 -6.93 -22.02
N GLU A 185 -0.97 -7.23 -23.06
CA GLU A 185 -1.16 -8.42 -23.88
C GLU A 185 -0.85 -9.72 -23.12
N THR A 186 0.07 -9.69 -22.17
CA THR A 186 0.37 -10.86 -21.31
C THR A 186 -0.61 -11.07 -20.16
N GLY A 187 -1.50 -10.09 -19.90
CA GLY A 187 -2.44 -10.14 -18.80
C GLY A 187 -1.85 -9.74 -17.43
N VAL A 188 -0.56 -9.36 -17.36
CA VAL A 188 0.09 -8.88 -16.13
C VAL A 188 -0.62 -7.66 -15.56
N ALA A 189 -1.30 -6.87 -16.39
CA ALA A 189 -2.12 -5.73 -15.95
C ALA A 189 -3.17 -6.11 -14.90
N ALA A 190 -3.83 -7.26 -15.05
CA ALA A 190 -4.83 -7.74 -14.09
C ALA A 190 -4.19 -8.04 -12.72
N PHE A 191 -3.01 -8.68 -12.74
CA PHE A 191 -2.21 -8.90 -11.54
C PHE A 191 -1.83 -7.58 -10.86
N ILE A 192 -1.28 -6.62 -11.62
CA ILE A 192 -0.90 -5.30 -11.10
C ILE A 192 -2.11 -4.62 -10.45
N PHE A 193 -3.28 -4.66 -11.11
CA PHE A 193 -4.50 -4.07 -10.56
C PHE A 193 -4.89 -4.69 -9.22
N ILE A 194 -5.02 -6.02 -9.18
CA ILE A 194 -5.48 -6.75 -7.99
C ILE A 194 -4.51 -6.55 -6.83
N PHE A 195 -3.22 -6.77 -7.04
CA PHE A 195 -2.25 -6.73 -5.95
C PHE A 195 -1.92 -5.30 -5.48
N THR A 196 -1.97 -4.30 -6.35
CA THR A 196 -1.87 -2.90 -5.91
C THR A 196 -3.05 -2.53 -5.03
N ALA A 197 -4.26 -2.90 -5.43
CA ALA A 197 -5.46 -2.72 -4.61
C ALA A 197 -5.32 -3.45 -3.28
N MET A 198 -4.88 -4.71 -3.28
CA MET A 198 -4.64 -5.47 -2.05
C MET A 198 -3.61 -4.81 -1.13
N GLY A 199 -2.49 -4.33 -1.66
CA GLY A 199 -1.45 -3.66 -0.87
C GLY A 199 -1.93 -2.38 -0.19
N MET A 200 -2.84 -1.65 -0.82
CA MET A 200 -3.36 -0.38 -0.31
C MET A 200 -4.55 -0.54 0.64
N PHE A 201 -5.50 -1.46 0.39
CA PHE A 201 -6.72 -1.55 1.20
C PHE A 201 -6.89 -2.86 1.99
N HIS A 202 -6.34 -3.99 1.53
CA HIS A 202 -6.50 -5.28 2.22
C HIS A 202 -6.01 -5.25 3.68
N PRO A 203 -4.96 -4.49 4.04
CA PRO A 203 -4.53 -4.37 5.43
C PRO A 203 -5.66 -4.00 6.39
N TYR A 204 -6.65 -3.21 5.96
CA TYR A 204 -7.80 -2.85 6.79
C TYR A 204 -8.79 -4.00 6.97
N ASN A 205 -8.92 -4.87 5.97
CA ASN A 205 -9.73 -6.08 6.08
C ASN A 205 -9.09 -7.14 6.98
N ALA A 206 -7.75 -7.21 6.98
CA ALA A 206 -7.00 -8.17 7.80
C ALA A 206 -6.86 -7.76 9.26
N CYS A 207 -6.98 -6.46 9.56
CA CYS A 207 -6.74 -5.89 10.89
C CYS A 207 -8.00 -5.31 11.52
N LEU A 208 -9.18 -5.70 11.07
CA LEU A 208 -10.45 -5.23 11.58
C LEU A 208 -10.61 -5.59 13.06
N GLY A 209 -10.40 -4.61 13.91
CA GLY A 209 -10.73 -4.58 15.32
C GLY A 209 -11.09 -3.17 15.73
N PRO A 210 -11.75 -2.94 16.88
CA PRO A 210 -12.12 -1.61 17.34
C PRO A 210 -10.91 -0.67 17.50
N ASP A 211 -9.72 -1.23 17.70
CA ASP A 211 -8.45 -0.51 17.78
C ASP A 211 -7.60 -0.85 16.57
N GLU A 212 -7.89 -0.19 15.45
CA GLU A 212 -7.13 -0.30 14.22
C GLU A 212 -5.70 0.18 14.46
N GLN A 213 -4.80 -0.78 14.74
CA GLN A 213 -3.42 -0.44 15.02
C GLN A 213 -2.72 -0.09 13.70
N ARG A 214 -2.40 1.18 13.56
CA ARG A 214 -1.67 1.74 12.43
C ARG A 214 -0.44 0.90 12.03
N GLU A 215 0.25 0.37 13.02
CA GLU A 215 1.46 -0.42 12.80
C GLU A 215 1.16 -1.75 12.11
N ARG A 216 0.05 -2.42 12.45
CA ARG A 216 -0.34 -3.69 11.81
C ARG A 216 -0.73 -3.49 10.36
N THR A 217 -1.53 -2.49 10.05
CA THR A 217 -1.92 -2.19 8.68
C THR A 217 -0.72 -1.90 7.80
N ARG A 218 0.30 -1.22 8.32
CA ARG A 218 1.55 -0.96 7.63
C ARG A 218 2.39 -2.23 7.43
N MET A 219 2.48 -3.09 8.44
CA MET A 219 3.19 -4.37 8.33
C MET A 219 2.60 -5.22 7.20
N VAL A 220 1.28 -5.36 7.15
CA VAL A 220 0.59 -6.11 6.09
C VAL A 220 0.76 -5.45 4.73
N SER A 221 0.71 -4.12 4.65
CA SER A 221 0.96 -3.40 3.39
C SER A 221 2.36 -3.65 2.83
N ILE A 222 3.38 -3.61 3.69
CA ILE A 222 4.76 -3.89 3.31
C ILE A 222 4.95 -5.37 2.95
N GLU A 223 4.32 -6.28 3.69
CA GLU A 223 4.30 -7.71 3.41
C GLU A 223 3.75 -8.00 2.01
N ILE A 224 2.58 -7.45 1.68
CA ILE A 224 1.97 -7.60 0.36
C ILE A 224 2.87 -6.98 -0.72
N SER A 225 3.50 -5.85 -0.45
CA SER A 225 4.47 -5.26 -1.38
C SER A 225 5.65 -6.19 -1.66
N GLY A 226 6.10 -6.93 -0.64
CA GLY A 226 7.11 -8.00 -0.80
C GLY A 226 6.63 -9.11 -1.73
N LEU A 227 5.39 -9.58 -1.56
CA LEU A 227 4.78 -10.57 -2.48
C LEU A 227 4.69 -10.04 -3.91
N ILE A 228 4.32 -8.78 -4.10
CA ILE A 228 4.30 -8.14 -5.42
C ILE A 228 5.70 -8.19 -6.04
N CYS A 229 6.75 -7.85 -5.28
CA CYS A 229 8.12 -7.91 -5.78
C CYS A 229 8.54 -9.33 -6.18
N ILE A 230 8.15 -10.36 -5.42
CA ILE A 230 8.42 -11.76 -5.77
C ILE A 230 7.79 -12.10 -7.12
N ILE A 231 6.51 -11.79 -7.30
CA ILE A 231 5.76 -12.16 -8.51
C ILE A 231 6.24 -11.36 -9.72
N LEU A 232 6.50 -10.05 -9.56
CA LEU A 232 7.07 -9.24 -10.64
C LEU A 232 8.47 -9.72 -11.02
N GLY A 233 9.31 -10.07 -10.06
CA GLY A 233 10.64 -10.64 -10.32
C GLY A 233 10.55 -11.99 -11.05
N ALA A 234 9.60 -12.85 -10.68
CA ALA A 234 9.34 -14.10 -11.40
C ALA A 234 8.83 -13.85 -12.82
N ALA A 235 7.92 -12.90 -13.00
CA ALA A 235 7.42 -12.51 -14.33
C ALA A 235 8.57 -11.97 -15.20
N MET A 236 9.44 -11.09 -14.68
CA MET A 236 10.62 -10.61 -15.39
C MET A 236 11.52 -11.76 -15.84
N PHE A 237 11.78 -12.71 -14.95
CA PHE A 237 12.62 -13.86 -15.23
C PHE A 237 12.02 -14.73 -16.34
N VAL A 238 10.72 -15.06 -16.25
CA VAL A 238 10.02 -15.89 -17.23
C VAL A 238 9.89 -15.19 -18.59
N LEU A 239 9.64 -13.89 -18.60
CA LEU A 239 9.48 -13.09 -19.82
C LEU A 239 10.84 -12.68 -20.43
N GLY A 240 11.94 -12.97 -19.76
CA GLY A 240 13.28 -12.56 -20.21
C GLY A 240 13.48 -11.05 -20.23
N ARG A 241 12.85 -10.32 -19.31
CA ARG A 241 12.84 -8.85 -19.26
C ARG A 241 13.71 -8.30 -18.12
N GLY A 242 13.84 -6.98 -18.07
CA GLY A 242 14.69 -6.28 -17.11
C GLY A 242 16.11 -6.10 -17.60
N LEU A 243 17.04 -5.77 -16.69
CA LEU A 243 18.47 -5.56 -16.98
C LEU A 243 19.26 -6.88 -17.08
N GLY A 244 18.56 -8.01 -17.19
CA GLY A 244 19.11 -9.36 -17.28
C GLY A 244 18.50 -10.31 -16.26
N ALA A 245 18.80 -11.61 -16.36
CA ALA A 245 18.24 -12.65 -15.49
C ALA A 245 18.47 -12.39 -13.99
N TRP A 246 19.60 -11.81 -13.63
CA TRP A 246 19.94 -11.49 -12.23
C TRP A 246 19.10 -10.37 -11.65
N ASP A 247 18.55 -9.48 -12.48
CA ASP A 247 17.71 -8.37 -12.03
C ASP A 247 16.38 -8.90 -11.47
N GLY A 248 15.74 -9.85 -12.18
CA GLY A 248 14.53 -10.52 -11.68
C GLY A 248 14.78 -11.36 -10.43
N ILE A 249 15.90 -12.11 -10.39
CA ILE A 249 16.27 -12.92 -9.21
C ILE A 249 16.53 -12.03 -8.00
N SER A 250 17.22 -10.91 -8.17
CA SER A 250 17.50 -9.97 -7.08
C SER A 250 16.22 -9.39 -6.49
N LEU A 251 15.23 -9.09 -7.35
CA LEU A 251 13.90 -8.62 -6.90
C LEU A 251 13.13 -9.70 -6.15
N ILE A 252 13.20 -10.97 -6.58
CA ILE A 252 12.61 -12.10 -5.85
C ILE A 252 13.23 -12.21 -4.46
N ILE A 253 14.55 -12.17 -4.35
CA ILE A 253 15.26 -12.26 -3.06
C ILE A 253 14.87 -11.09 -2.15
N PHE A 254 14.85 -9.88 -2.68
CA PHE A 254 14.39 -8.70 -1.94
C PHE A 254 12.95 -8.88 -1.44
N GLY A 255 12.05 -9.30 -2.32
CA GLY A 255 10.65 -9.54 -2.00
C GLY A 255 10.47 -10.61 -0.91
N LEU A 256 11.24 -11.72 -0.99
CA LEU A 256 11.21 -12.78 0.02
C LEU A 256 11.68 -12.28 1.39
N ILE A 257 12.74 -11.48 1.44
CA ILE A 257 13.23 -10.91 2.70
C ILE A 257 12.17 -9.98 3.31
N VAL A 258 11.61 -9.08 2.51
CA VAL A 258 10.58 -8.14 2.95
C VAL A 258 9.34 -8.90 3.42
N TRP A 259 8.83 -9.82 2.61
CA TRP A 259 7.65 -10.63 2.93
C TRP A 259 7.85 -11.42 4.24
N ALA A 260 8.90 -12.23 4.33
CA ALA A 260 9.13 -13.09 5.48
C ALA A 260 9.32 -12.30 6.77
N TYR A 261 10.08 -11.19 6.72
CA TYR A 261 10.33 -10.36 7.90
C TYR A 261 9.04 -9.71 8.42
N PHE A 262 8.24 -9.10 7.54
CA PHE A 262 7.02 -8.41 7.95
C PHE A 262 5.88 -9.38 8.26
N TYR A 263 5.80 -10.53 7.59
CA TYR A 263 4.89 -11.62 7.95
C TYR A 263 5.11 -12.09 9.40
N VAL A 264 6.35 -12.42 9.76
CA VAL A 264 6.67 -12.86 11.12
C VAL A 264 6.35 -11.77 12.14
N LYS A 265 6.63 -10.50 11.84
CA LYS A 265 6.27 -9.38 12.72
C LYS A 265 4.76 -9.23 12.89
N PHE A 266 4.02 -9.31 11.80
CA PHE A 266 2.56 -9.21 11.80
C PHE A 266 1.94 -10.33 12.63
N ILE A 267 2.33 -11.59 12.39
CA ILE A 267 1.81 -12.75 13.14
C ILE A 267 2.12 -12.61 14.64
N ARG A 268 3.32 -12.20 15.00
CA ARG A 268 3.66 -11.97 16.41
C ARG A 268 2.81 -10.86 17.06
N ALA A 269 2.55 -9.78 16.33
CA ALA A 269 1.67 -8.71 16.81
C ALA A 269 0.24 -9.22 17.02
N CYS A 270 -0.30 -10.00 16.08
CA CYS A 270 -1.62 -10.63 16.21
C CYS A 270 -1.69 -11.62 17.38
N MET A 271 -0.67 -12.47 17.56
CA MET A 271 -0.61 -13.40 18.69
C MET A 271 -0.59 -12.68 20.03
N ASN A 272 0.25 -11.65 20.16
CA ASN A 272 0.33 -10.86 21.40
C ASN A 272 -1.01 -10.23 21.77
N GLU A 273 -1.76 -9.74 20.78
CA GLU A 273 -3.08 -9.17 21.01
C GLU A 273 -4.11 -10.23 21.35
N CYS A 274 -4.04 -11.40 20.69
CA CYS A 274 -4.90 -12.53 21.00
C CYS A 274 -4.71 -12.96 22.48
N TYR A 275 -3.48 -13.08 22.93
CA TYR A 275 -3.18 -13.39 24.34
C TYR A 275 -3.64 -12.30 25.31
N ALA A 276 -3.54 -11.02 24.92
CA ALA A 276 -4.01 -9.92 25.75
C ALA A 276 -5.53 -9.88 25.90
N THR A 277 -6.28 -10.38 24.89
CA THR A 277 -7.75 -10.37 24.89
C THR A 277 -8.38 -11.60 25.54
N VAL A 278 -7.65 -12.67 25.74
CA VAL A 278 -8.15 -13.91 26.41
C VAL A 278 -8.66 -13.62 27.81
N GLY A 279 -8.02 -12.71 28.55
CA GLY A 279 -8.48 -12.27 29.90
C GLY A 279 -9.72 -11.36 29.92
N THR A 280 -10.20 -10.88 28.78
CA THR A 280 -11.34 -9.93 28.70
C THR A 280 -12.71 -10.60 28.57
N GLY A 281 -12.79 -11.94 28.61
CA GLY A 281 -14.03 -12.70 28.45
C GLY A 281 -14.55 -12.82 27.01
N MET A 282 -13.84 -12.28 26.04
CA MET A 282 -14.18 -12.45 24.61
C MET A 282 -13.78 -13.83 24.08
N ILE A 283 -12.71 -14.42 24.61
CA ILE A 283 -12.28 -15.80 24.33
C ILE A 283 -12.08 -16.48 25.68
N THR A 284 -12.91 -17.45 25.98
CA THR A 284 -12.91 -18.13 27.29
C THR A 284 -11.89 -19.24 27.42
N THR A 285 -11.40 -19.81 26.35
CA THR A 285 -10.36 -20.85 26.33
C THR A 285 -9.58 -20.77 25.01
N LEU A 286 -8.25 -20.93 25.11
CA LEU A 286 -7.41 -21.36 23.99
C LEU A 286 -7.21 -22.87 24.17
N ASP A 287 -8.11 -23.66 23.63
CA ASP A 287 -7.94 -25.10 23.53
C ASP A 287 -7.06 -25.48 22.34
#